data_a818c71ae91aff2805049802b0fae017
#
_entry.id   a818c71ae91aff2805049802b0fae017
#
_cell.length_a   1.000
_cell.length_b   1.000
_cell.length_c   1.000
_cell.angle_alpha   90.00
_cell.angle_beta   90.00
_cell.angle_gamma   90.00
#
_symmetry.space_group_name_H-M   'P 1'
#
loop_
_entity.id
_entity.type
_entity.pdbx_description
1 polymer ?
#
loop_
_entity_poly.entity_id
_entity_poly.type
_entity_poly.pdbx_seq_one_letter_code
_entity_poly.pdbx_strand_id
1 'polypeptide(L)'
;MRNLLDFLSRHNHWFVFLLLEVVSLTLLFKYNSYQGSVWFSSANAVVGKMYEWDSSVKQYFALTEVNRQLTDRNIYLEREVEMLREQVLKTNKDTTLVERLQQNVMRDYETIPAKVVSSSLDKANNFITIDKGSADGVRKDMGVVCGQGIVGIVYLCNEHYSVIIPVLNEQSNISCTIRGRGFFGYLRWHGGSPETAYVEDIPRHAHFRLGDFVVTSGYSSVFPPGIIVGRIKHVYNSDNGLSYRLNISLSTDFTRLRDVSVINDREMDKKL
;
A
#
# COMPACT_ATOMS: atom_id res chain seq x y z
N MET A 1 74.66 -20.62 -4.74
CA MET A 1 74.93 -19.16 -4.49
C MET A 1 75.75 -18.53 -5.61
N ARG A 2 76.74 -19.25 -6.25
CA ARG A 2 77.53 -18.66 -7.34
C ARG A 2 76.77 -18.28 -8.58
N ASN A 3 75.74 -19.07 -8.99
CA ASN A 3 74.88 -18.75 -10.16
C ASN A 3 74.01 -17.50 -9.99
N LEU A 4 73.67 -17.13 -8.74
CA LEU A 4 72.85 -15.92 -8.43
C LEU A 4 73.74 -14.66 -8.50
N LEU A 5 74.99 -14.76 -8.07
CA LEU A 5 75.94 -13.66 -8.16
C LEU A 5 76.41 -13.44 -9.61
N ASP A 6 76.59 -14.49 -10.43
CA ASP A 6 76.89 -14.39 -11.87
C ASP A 6 75.71 -13.78 -12.64
N PHE A 7 74.45 -14.12 -12.31
CA PHE A 7 73.29 -13.54 -12.90
C PHE A 7 73.16 -12.03 -12.53
N LEU A 8 73.36 -11.67 -11.27
CA LEU A 8 73.38 -10.26 -10.82
C LEU A 8 74.51 -9.45 -11.51
N SER A 9 75.68 -10.00 -11.63
CA SER A 9 76.83 -9.40 -12.34
C SER A 9 76.55 -9.12 -13.80
N ARG A 10 75.90 -10.10 -14.49
CA ARG A 10 75.60 -10.00 -15.90
C ARG A 10 74.48 -9.07 -16.28
N HIS A 11 73.58 -8.76 -15.30
CA HIS A 11 72.41 -7.85 -15.48
C HIS A 11 72.50 -6.63 -14.57
N ASN A 12 73.64 -6.23 -14.20
CA ASN A 12 73.90 -5.13 -13.24
C ASN A 12 73.13 -3.83 -13.63
N HIS A 13 73.10 -3.48 -14.92
CA HIS A 13 72.45 -2.26 -15.39
C HIS A 13 70.92 -2.28 -15.14
N TRP A 14 70.31 -3.47 -15.25
CA TRP A 14 68.89 -3.66 -14.99
C TRP A 14 68.55 -3.50 -13.50
N PHE A 15 69.39 -4.01 -12.61
CA PHE A 15 69.21 -3.89 -11.17
C PHE A 15 69.41 -2.45 -10.71
N VAL A 16 70.43 -1.77 -11.26
CA VAL A 16 70.66 -0.35 -10.99
C VAL A 16 69.52 0.53 -11.48
N PHE A 17 68.97 0.23 -12.69
CA PHE A 17 67.83 0.91 -13.23
C PHE A 17 66.60 0.73 -12.31
N LEU A 18 66.29 -0.51 -11.97
CA LEU A 18 65.13 -0.84 -11.13
C LEU A 18 65.26 -0.21 -9.73
N LEU A 19 66.45 -0.17 -9.16
CA LEU A 19 66.73 0.48 -7.90
C LEU A 19 66.50 2.01 -7.98
N LEU A 20 67.03 2.64 -9.06
CA LEU A 20 66.81 4.06 -9.31
C LEU A 20 65.36 4.39 -9.55
N GLU A 21 64.61 3.55 -10.22
CA GLU A 21 63.17 3.71 -10.47
C GLU A 21 62.39 3.61 -9.18
N VAL A 22 62.67 2.66 -8.29
CA VAL A 22 62.06 2.53 -6.96
C VAL A 22 62.38 3.78 -6.08
N VAL A 23 63.63 4.25 -6.11
CA VAL A 23 64.02 5.49 -5.38
C VAL A 23 63.28 6.69 -5.97
N SER A 24 63.22 6.81 -7.30
CA SER A 24 62.53 7.90 -7.96
C SER A 24 61.02 7.92 -7.59
N LEU A 25 60.36 6.74 -7.64
CA LEU A 25 58.97 6.59 -7.24
C LEU A 25 58.76 6.93 -5.77
N THR A 26 59.62 6.45 -4.88
CA THR A 26 59.50 6.79 -3.42
C THR A 26 59.68 8.27 -3.14
N LEU A 27 60.61 8.92 -3.83
CA LEU A 27 60.81 10.38 -3.72
C LEU A 27 59.58 11.14 -4.28
N LEU A 28 59.06 10.70 -5.41
CA LEU A 28 57.87 11.32 -6.01
C LEU A 28 56.67 11.23 -5.11
N PHE A 29 56.42 10.08 -4.49
CA PHE A 29 55.32 9.91 -3.54
C PHE A 29 55.53 10.64 -2.21
N LYS A 30 56.77 10.73 -1.74
CA LYS A 30 57.12 11.37 -0.44
C LYS A 30 57.11 12.89 -0.50
N TYR A 31 57.50 13.48 -1.62
CA TYR A 31 57.63 14.94 -1.76
C TYR A 31 56.50 15.62 -2.55
N ASN A 32 55.69 14.86 -3.27
CA ASN A 32 54.58 15.42 -4.03
C ASN A 32 53.20 14.98 -3.46
N SER A 33 52.70 15.74 -2.50
CA SER A 33 51.42 15.49 -1.84
C SER A 33 50.23 15.50 -2.80
N TYR A 34 50.33 16.18 -3.95
CA TYR A 34 49.29 16.24 -4.97
C TYR A 34 49.14 14.90 -5.69
N GLN A 35 50.22 14.27 -6.07
CA GLN A 35 50.22 12.96 -6.73
C GLN A 35 49.72 11.85 -5.79
N GLY A 36 50.06 11.90 -4.51
CA GLY A 36 49.56 10.94 -3.53
C GLY A 36 48.03 11.02 -3.35
N SER A 37 47.45 12.21 -3.35
CA SER A 37 45.98 12.38 -3.22
C SER A 37 45.22 11.89 -4.45
N VAL A 38 45.74 12.12 -5.65
CA VAL A 38 45.13 11.64 -6.91
C VAL A 38 45.18 10.10 -6.99
N TRP A 39 46.30 9.48 -6.59
CA TRP A 39 46.40 8.03 -6.51
C TRP A 39 45.43 7.39 -5.50
N PHE A 40 45.34 8.01 -4.30
CA PHE A 40 44.41 7.58 -3.24
C PHE A 40 42.95 7.69 -3.69
N SER A 41 42.61 8.77 -4.35
CA SER A 41 41.27 9.01 -4.88
C SER A 41 40.92 8.02 -6.03
N SER A 42 41.88 7.76 -6.93
CA SER A 42 41.71 6.81 -8.02
C SER A 42 41.63 5.35 -7.52
N ALA A 43 42.47 4.98 -6.54
CA ALA A 43 42.41 3.67 -5.92
C ALA A 43 41.09 3.45 -5.17
N ASN A 44 40.59 4.45 -4.44
CA ASN A 44 39.29 4.39 -3.79
C ASN A 44 38.14 4.28 -4.78
N ALA A 45 38.20 4.94 -5.95
CA ALA A 45 37.21 4.82 -6.99
C ALA A 45 37.15 3.39 -7.61
N VAL A 46 38.31 2.77 -7.80
CA VAL A 46 38.38 1.39 -8.30
C VAL A 46 37.89 0.38 -7.26
N VAL A 47 38.32 0.55 -6.00
CA VAL A 47 37.88 -0.28 -4.88
C VAL A 47 36.37 -0.08 -4.64
N GLY A 48 35.85 1.15 -4.71
CA GLY A 48 34.44 1.45 -4.62
C GLY A 48 33.61 0.72 -5.70
N LYS A 49 34.07 0.73 -6.95
CA LYS A 49 33.43 -0.03 -8.03
C LYS A 49 33.49 -1.55 -7.84
N MET A 50 34.58 -2.08 -7.29
CA MET A 50 34.66 -3.51 -6.96
C MET A 50 33.65 -3.88 -5.84
N TYR A 51 33.49 -3.04 -4.82
CA TYR A 51 32.46 -3.25 -3.79
C TYR A 51 31.04 -3.11 -4.34
N GLU A 52 30.80 -2.19 -5.26
CA GLU A 52 29.52 -2.07 -5.95
C GLU A 52 29.18 -3.33 -6.76
N TRP A 53 30.14 -3.90 -7.47
CA TRP A 53 29.97 -5.14 -8.22
C TRP A 53 29.74 -6.34 -7.30
N ASP A 54 30.51 -6.49 -6.23
CA ASP A 54 30.32 -7.56 -5.24
C ASP A 54 28.94 -7.43 -4.54
N SER A 55 28.55 -6.22 -4.20
CA SER A 55 27.24 -5.90 -3.65
C SER A 55 26.09 -6.23 -4.64
N SER A 56 26.24 -5.86 -5.92
CA SER A 56 25.23 -6.11 -6.94
C SER A 56 25.06 -7.61 -7.23
N VAL A 57 26.15 -8.36 -7.25
CA VAL A 57 26.11 -9.82 -7.42
C VAL A 57 25.46 -10.49 -6.20
N LYS A 58 25.83 -10.09 -5.00
CA LYS A 58 25.19 -10.59 -3.75
C LYS A 58 23.71 -10.24 -3.68
N GLN A 59 23.32 -9.02 -4.08
CA GLN A 59 21.92 -8.62 -4.18
C GLN A 59 21.14 -9.49 -5.17
N TYR A 60 21.72 -9.80 -6.34
CA TYR A 60 21.04 -10.64 -7.33
C TYR A 60 20.77 -12.06 -6.80
N PHE A 61 21.75 -12.68 -6.14
CA PHE A 61 21.56 -13.98 -5.51
C PHE A 61 20.59 -13.91 -4.31
N ALA A 62 20.68 -12.83 -3.51
CA ALA A 62 19.73 -12.60 -2.42
C ALA A 62 18.29 -12.39 -2.92
N LEU A 63 18.10 -11.68 -4.05
CA LEU A 63 16.79 -11.51 -4.67
C LEU A 63 16.17 -12.84 -5.12
N THR A 64 16.99 -13.73 -5.70
CA THR A 64 16.51 -15.06 -6.13
C THR A 64 16.09 -15.90 -4.94
N GLU A 65 16.86 -15.88 -3.85
CA GLU A 65 16.54 -16.60 -2.62
C GLU A 65 15.29 -15.99 -1.92
N VAL A 66 15.22 -14.64 -1.83
CA VAL A 66 14.05 -13.93 -1.30
C VAL A 66 12.81 -14.19 -2.14
N ASN A 67 12.94 -14.23 -3.47
CA ASN A 67 11.80 -14.52 -4.35
C ASN A 67 11.32 -15.97 -4.16
N ARG A 68 12.23 -16.92 -4.00
CA ARG A 68 11.88 -18.31 -3.65
C ARG A 68 11.18 -18.39 -2.30
N GLN A 69 11.71 -17.74 -1.27
CA GLN A 69 11.10 -17.71 0.06
C GLN A 69 9.72 -17.03 0.05
N LEU A 70 9.56 -15.96 -0.74
CA LEU A 70 8.26 -15.31 -0.92
C LEU A 70 7.27 -16.23 -1.64
N THR A 71 7.71 -16.97 -2.65
CA THR A 71 6.87 -17.94 -3.36
C THR A 71 6.43 -19.07 -2.43
N ASP A 72 7.37 -19.65 -1.68
CA ASP A 72 7.07 -20.71 -0.70
C ASP A 72 6.13 -20.20 0.39
N ARG A 73 6.33 -18.96 0.86
CA ARG A 73 5.47 -18.32 1.84
C ARG A 73 4.08 -18.01 1.29
N ASN A 74 3.98 -17.60 0.03
CA ASN A 74 2.69 -17.40 -0.63
C ASN A 74 1.92 -18.72 -0.73
N ILE A 75 2.57 -19.79 -1.16
CA ILE A 75 1.96 -21.14 -1.22
C ILE A 75 1.52 -21.61 0.18
N TYR A 76 2.34 -21.35 1.19
CA TYR A 76 1.98 -21.68 2.58
C TYR A 76 0.76 -20.88 3.04
N LEU A 77 0.76 -19.56 2.80
CA LEU A 77 -0.35 -18.68 3.18
C LEU A 77 -1.64 -19.03 2.41
N GLU A 78 -1.55 -19.39 1.14
CA GLU A 78 -2.70 -19.85 0.36
C GLU A 78 -3.31 -21.11 0.94
N ARG A 79 -2.48 -22.08 1.36
CA ARG A 79 -2.96 -23.30 2.04
C ARG A 79 -3.57 -22.99 3.40
N GLU A 80 -2.98 -22.10 4.16
CA GLU A 80 -3.50 -21.69 5.47
C GLU A 80 -4.84 -20.96 5.33
N VAL A 81 -4.94 -20.07 4.35
CA VAL A 81 -6.20 -19.39 3.98
C VAL A 81 -7.28 -20.41 3.58
N GLU A 82 -6.92 -21.43 2.78
CA GLU A 82 -7.89 -22.47 2.37
C GLU A 82 -8.34 -23.34 3.57
N MET A 83 -7.42 -23.73 4.44
CA MET A 83 -7.76 -24.45 5.68
C MET A 83 -8.63 -23.61 6.63
N LEU A 84 -8.29 -22.31 6.80
CA LEU A 84 -9.09 -21.39 7.60
C LEU A 84 -10.47 -21.15 6.97
N ARG A 85 -10.55 -21.06 5.65
CA ARG A 85 -11.82 -21.00 4.91
C ARG A 85 -12.69 -22.23 5.15
N GLU A 86 -12.10 -23.42 5.10
CA GLU A 86 -12.84 -24.66 5.41
C GLU A 86 -13.32 -24.71 6.86
N GLN A 87 -12.52 -24.25 7.82
CA GLN A 87 -12.91 -24.17 9.23
C GLN A 87 -14.03 -23.15 9.45
N VAL A 88 -13.94 -21.98 8.83
CA VAL A 88 -14.99 -20.93 8.87
C VAL A 88 -16.26 -21.39 8.16
N LEU A 89 -16.14 -22.14 7.05
CA LEU A 89 -17.29 -22.77 6.36
C LEU A 89 -18.03 -23.76 7.25
N LYS A 90 -17.31 -24.46 8.12
CA LYS A 90 -17.90 -25.40 9.09
C LYS A 90 -18.55 -24.70 10.29
N THR A 91 -18.08 -23.47 10.62
CA THR A 91 -18.49 -22.76 11.85
C THR A 91 -19.48 -21.62 11.61
N ASN A 92 -19.48 -20.95 10.45
CA ASN A 92 -20.32 -19.77 10.17
C ASN A 92 -20.75 -19.69 8.71
N LYS A 93 -22.00 -20.10 8.44
CA LYS A 93 -22.61 -20.00 7.10
C LYS A 93 -22.79 -18.55 6.58
N ASP A 94 -22.82 -17.55 7.48
CA ASP A 94 -23.16 -16.16 7.09
C ASP A 94 -21.98 -15.31 6.66
N THR A 95 -20.78 -15.47 7.24
CA THR A 95 -19.61 -14.61 6.95
C THR A 95 -19.01 -14.90 5.58
N THR A 96 -19.03 -16.15 5.14
CA THR A 96 -18.48 -16.56 3.84
C THR A 96 -19.32 -16.08 2.65
N LEU A 97 -20.64 -15.91 2.84
CA LEU A 97 -21.50 -15.30 1.82
C LEU A 97 -21.13 -13.84 1.57
N VAL A 98 -20.81 -13.11 2.63
CA VAL A 98 -20.47 -11.68 2.57
C VAL A 98 -19.13 -11.46 1.88
N GLU A 99 -18.10 -12.22 2.24
CA GLU A 99 -16.78 -12.13 1.60
C GLU A 99 -16.82 -12.54 0.13
N ARG A 100 -17.54 -13.62 -0.22
CA ARG A 100 -17.72 -14.03 -1.62
C ARG A 100 -18.46 -12.99 -2.45
N LEU A 101 -19.45 -12.33 -1.87
CA LEU A 101 -20.21 -11.31 -2.57
C LEU A 101 -19.41 -10.03 -2.76
N GLN A 102 -18.58 -9.68 -1.80
CA GLN A 102 -17.66 -8.55 -1.93
C GLN A 102 -16.55 -8.85 -2.94
N GLN A 103 -15.96 -10.03 -2.90
CA GLN A 103 -14.98 -10.48 -3.91
C GLN A 103 -15.58 -10.51 -5.32
N ASN A 104 -16.83 -10.94 -5.48
CA ASN A 104 -17.50 -10.93 -6.77
C ASN A 104 -17.76 -9.51 -7.28
N VAL A 105 -18.18 -8.58 -6.41
CA VAL A 105 -18.36 -7.15 -6.78
C VAL A 105 -17.04 -6.51 -7.17
N MET A 106 -15.96 -6.81 -6.45
CA MET A 106 -14.64 -6.22 -6.71
C MET A 106 -13.90 -6.87 -7.89
N ARG A 107 -14.28 -8.07 -8.30
CA ARG A 107 -13.63 -8.81 -9.39
C ARG A 107 -13.74 -8.13 -10.74
N ASP A 108 -14.83 -7.41 -10.95
CA ASP A 108 -15.13 -6.73 -12.22
C ASP A 108 -14.53 -5.31 -12.29
N TYR A 109 -13.84 -4.86 -11.24
CA TYR A 109 -13.25 -3.53 -11.17
C TYR A 109 -11.73 -3.60 -11.05
N GLU A 110 -11.05 -2.82 -11.88
CA GLU A 110 -9.62 -2.57 -11.73
C GLU A 110 -9.36 -1.82 -10.42
N THR A 111 -8.42 -2.27 -9.62
CA THR A 111 -8.05 -1.60 -8.37
C THR A 111 -6.56 -1.30 -8.33
N ILE A 112 -6.20 -0.15 -7.78
CA ILE A 112 -4.82 0.26 -7.53
C ILE A 112 -4.53 -0.01 -6.05
N PRO A 113 -3.70 -1.02 -5.72
CA PRO A 113 -3.33 -1.30 -4.33
C PRO A 113 -2.43 -0.19 -3.79
N ALA A 114 -2.69 0.24 -2.55
CA ALA A 114 -1.98 1.31 -1.88
C ALA A 114 -1.83 1.03 -0.38
N LYS A 115 -0.85 1.68 0.25
CA LYS A 115 -0.62 1.61 1.69
C LYS A 115 -0.95 2.94 2.35
N VAL A 116 -1.50 2.86 3.55
CA VAL A 116 -1.73 4.02 4.38
C VAL A 116 -0.41 4.49 4.99
N VAL A 117 -0.05 5.74 4.70
CA VAL A 117 1.15 6.42 5.21
C VAL A 117 0.84 7.18 6.50
N SER A 118 -0.34 7.82 6.54
CA SER A 118 -0.79 8.60 7.69
C SER A 118 -2.31 8.54 7.79
N SER A 119 -2.82 8.52 9.02
CA SER A 119 -4.25 8.52 9.30
C SER A 119 -4.54 9.33 10.56
N SER A 120 -5.58 10.16 10.54
CA SER A 120 -6.18 10.79 11.71
C SER A 120 -7.56 10.19 11.96
N LEU A 121 -7.93 9.97 13.23
CA LEU A 121 -9.20 9.34 13.61
C LEU A 121 -9.92 10.07 14.75
N ASP A 122 -9.27 11.10 15.31
CA ASP A 122 -9.66 11.79 16.54
C ASP A 122 -10.22 13.20 16.30
N LYS A 123 -10.40 13.59 15.05
CA LYS A 123 -10.86 14.93 14.65
C LYS A 123 -12.23 14.86 14.00
N ALA A 124 -12.93 15.99 13.95
CA ALA A 124 -14.17 16.13 13.16
C ALA A 124 -13.87 15.95 11.65
N ASN A 125 -12.76 16.50 11.20
CA ASN A 125 -12.27 16.37 9.82
C ASN A 125 -11.02 15.49 9.79
N ASN A 126 -11.22 14.20 9.67
CA ASN A 126 -10.14 13.22 9.54
C ASN A 126 -9.70 13.09 8.09
N PHE A 127 -8.41 12.76 7.90
CA PHE A 127 -7.82 12.47 6.59
C PHE A 127 -6.92 11.26 6.66
N ILE A 128 -6.84 10.53 5.55
CA ILE A 128 -5.93 9.40 5.35
C ILE A 128 -5.05 9.73 4.15
N THR A 129 -3.73 9.54 4.29
CA THR A 129 -2.78 9.68 3.20
C THR A 129 -2.30 8.31 2.75
N ILE A 130 -2.26 8.08 1.44
CA ILE A 130 -1.77 6.84 0.81
C ILE A 130 -0.54 7.10 -0.05
N ASP A 131 0.27 6.05 -0.26
CA ASP A 131 1.52 6.04 -1.02
C ASP A 131 1.33 5.91 -2.54
N LYS A 132 0.16 6.28 -3.04
CA LYS A 132 -0.19 6.25 -4.46
C LYS A 132 -0.75 7.59 -4.91
N GLY A 133 -0.32 8.03 -6.10
CA GLY A 133 -0.68 9.32 -6.67
C GLY A 133 -1.08 9.24 -8.14
N SER A 134 -1.04 10.39 -8.80
CA SER A 134 -1.41 10.49 -10.23
C SER A 134 -0.47 9.70 -11.15
N ALA A 135 0.80 9.53 -10.76
CA ALA A 135 1.75 8.67 -11.47
C ALA A 135 1.32 7.19 -11.49
N ASP A 136 0.59 6.75 -10.46
CA ASP A 136 0.04 5.39 -10.34
C ASP A 136 -1.37 5.27 -10.95
N GLY A 137 -1.94 6.36 -11.47
CA GLY A 137 -3.28 6.40 -12.05
C GLY A 137 -4.39 6.81 -11.09
N VAL A 138 -4.06 7.22 -9.85
CA VAL A 138 -5.04 7.74 -8.90
C VAL A 138 -5.51 9.12 -9.34
N ARG A 139 -6.80 9.38 -9.19
CA ARG A 139 -7.44 10.66 -9.50
C ARG A 139 -8.37 11.08 -8.37
N LYS A 140 -8.65 12.37 -8.31
CA LYS A 140 -9.67 12.92 -7.40
C LYS A 140 -11.02 12.25 -7.66
N ASP A 141 -11.82 12.12 -6.60
CA ASP A 141 -13.15 11.53 -6.57
C ASP A 141 -13.21 10.01 -6.80
N MET A 142 -12.06 9.31 -6.86
CA MET A 142 -12.02 7.85 -6.86
C MET A 142 -12.39 7.28 -5.48
N GLY A 143 -13.15 6.19 -5.46
CA GLY A 143 -13.50 5.44 -4.26
C GLY A 143 -12.32 4.63 -3.72
N VAL A 144 -12.20 4.57 -2.40
CA VAL A 144 -11.17 3.79 -1.71
C VAL A 144 -11.83 2.76 -0.81
N VAL A 145 -11.37 1.52 -0.90
CA VAL A 145 -11.90 0.36 -0.19
C VAL A 145 -10.78 -0.42 0.49
N CYS A 146 -11.15 -1.27 1.43
CA CYS A 146 -10.27 -2.31 1.98
C CYS A 146 -10.96 -3.68 1.87
N GLY A 147 -10.29 -4.73 2.32
CA GLY A 147 -10.85 -6.10 2.30
C GLY A 147 -12.15 -6.26 3.07
N GLN A 148 -12.48 -5.36 3.97
CA GLN A 148 -13.66 -5.42 4.85
C GLN A 148 -14.81 -4.49 4.41
N GLY A 149 -14.52 -3.44 3.62
CA GLY A 149 -15.54 -2.49 3.21
C GLY A 149 -14.98 -1.20 2.63
N ILE A 150 -15.83 -0.16 2.62
CA ILE A 150 -15.45 1.18 2.16
C ILE A 150 -14.51 1.87 3.15
N VAL A 151 -13.59 2.68 2.62
CA VAL A 151 -12.67 3.52 3.41
C VAL A 151 -13.04 4.99 3.26
N GLY A 152 -13.19 5.50 2.04
CA GLY A 152 -13.46 6.90 1.77
C GLY A 152 -13.30 7.26 0.29
N ILE A 153 -13.09 8.54 0.02
CA ILE A 153 -13.01 9.11 -1.33
C ILE A 153 -11.71 9.92 -1.45
N VAL A 154 -11.01 9.81 -2.58
CA VAL A 154 -9.81 10.61 -2.87
C VAL A 154 -10.21 12.08 -3.00
N TYR A 155 -9.66 12.92 -2.13
CA TYR A 155 -9.91 14.36 -2.09
C TYR A 155 -8.85 15.15 -2.84
N LEU A 156 -7.58 14.87 -2.58
CA LEU A 156 -6.44 15.50 -3.24
C LEU A 156 -5.51 14.40 -3.77
N CYS A 157 -4.95 14.63 -4.94
CA CYS A 157 -3.99 13.73 -5.56
C CYS A 157 -2.78 14.53 -6.03
N ASN A 158 -1.59 14.18 -5.52
CA ASN A 158 -0.30 14.62 -6.00
C ASN A 158 0.35 13.51 -6.84
N GLU A 159 1.57 13.75 -7.32
CA GLU A 159 2.27 12.81 -8.19
C GLU A 159 2.47 11.43 -7.53
N HIS A 160 2.85 11.37 -6.24
CA HIS A 160 3.20 10.14 -5.52
C HIS A 160 2.31 9.82 -4.32
N TYR A 161 1.48 10.76 -3.89
CA TYR A 161 0.63 10.61 -2.70
C TYR A 161 -0.77 11.13 -2.96
N SER A 162 -1.74 10.53 -2.30
CA SER A 162 -3.12 11.03 -2.33
C SER A 162 -3.68 11.15 -0.93
N VAL A 163 -4.54 12.14 -0.74
CA VAL A 163 -5.28 12.38 0.51
C VAL A 163 -6.72 11.97 0.31
N ILE A 164 -7.23 11.17 1.23
CA ILE A 164 -8.57 10.59 1.24
C ILE A 164 -9.39 11.26 2.33
N ILE A 165 -10.64 11.63 2.04
CA ILE A 165 -11.67 11.88 3.02
C ILE A 165 -12.27 10.53 3.42
N PRO A 166 -11.99 10.00 4.64
CA PRO A 166 -12.56 8.74 5.07
C PRO A 166 -14.05 8.87 5.41
N VAL A 167 -14.71 7.73 5.61
CA VAL A 167 -16.07 7.68 6.17
C VAL A 167 -16.15 8.42 7.52
N LEU A 168 -15.06 8.38 8.30
CA LEU A 168 -14.93 9.07 9.60
C LEU A 168 -14.59 10.56 9.44
N ASN A 169 -15.35 11.26 8.63
CA ASN A 169 -15.21 12.70 8.42
C ASN A 169 -16.61 13.30 8.27
N GLU A 170 -16.88 14.41 8.92
CA GLU A 170 -18.19 15.08 8.89
C GLU A 170 -18.58 15.58 7.49
N GLN A 171 -17.61 15.80 6.62
CA GLN A 171 -17.84 16.18 5.21
C GLN A 171 -18.12 14.97 4.30
N SER A 172 -17.95 13.75 4.82
CA SER A 172 -18.20 12.53 4.05
C SER A 172 -19.70 12.32 3.85
N ASN A 173 -20.10 12.11 2.60
CA ASN A 173 -21.50 11.85 2.24
C ASN A 173 -21.53 10.76 1.15
N ILE A 174 -21.76 9.52 1.56
CA ILE A 174 -21.73 8.37 0.66
C ILE A 174 -23.12 7.77 0.53
N SER A 175 -23.60 7.62 -0.70
CA SER A 175 -24.89 7.02 -0.96
C SER A 175 -24.88 5.51 -0.70
N CYS A 176 -25.74 5.05 0.19
CA CYS A 176 -25.85 3.67 0.66
C CYS A 176 -27.25 3.12 0.47
N THR A 177 -27.37 1.80 0.44
CA THR A 177 -28.65 1.10 0.39
C THR A 177 -28.68 -0.05 1.39
N ILE A 178 -29.88 -0.42 1.85
CA ILE A 178 -30.06 -1.64 2.64
C ILE A 178 -30.09 -2.81 1.64
N ARG A 179 -29.18 -3.76 1.81
CA ARG A 179 -28.96 -4.87 0.90
C ARG A 179 -30.24 -5.66 0.63
N GLY A 180 -30.56 -5.83 -0.67
CA GLY A 180 -31.72 -6.59 -1.11
C GLY A 180 -33.08 -5.94 -0.83
N ARG A 181 -33.10 -4.66 -0.37
CA ARG A 181 -34.33 -3.94 -0.02
C ARG A 181 -34.61 -2.72 -0.89
N GLY A 182 -33.60 -2.19 -1.60
CA GLY A 182 -33.74 -1.06 -2.52
C GLY A 182 -33.98 0.31 -1.85
N PHE A 183 -33.96 0.38 -0.53
CA PHE A 183 -34.07 1.65 0.20
C PHE A 183 -32.69 2.26 0.39
N PHE A 184 -32.51 3.48 -0.05
CA PHE A 184 -31.23 4.16 0.03
C PHE A 184 -31.30 5.37 0.98
N GLY A 185 -30.14 5.75 1.46
CA GLY A 185 -29.89 6.89 2.33
C GLY A 185 -28.42 7.32 2.20
N TYR A 186 -28.01 8.23 3.05
CA TYR A 186 -26.69 8.80 3.05
C TYR A 186 -25.93 8.43 4.31
N LEU A 187 -24.74 7.84 4.11
CA LEU A 187 -23.81 7.56 5.20
C LEU A 187 -23.17 8.85 5.66
N ARG A 188 -23.27 9.14 6.94
CA ARG A 188 -22.65 10.29 7.60
C ARG A 188 -22.07 9.91 8.94
N TRP A 189 -20.98 10.56 9.29
CA TRP A 189 -20.34 10.42 10.58
C TRP A 189 -20.39 11.75 11.32
N HIS A 190 -20.84 11.74 12.56
CA HIS A 190 -21.05 12.94 13.40
C HIS A 190 -20.04 13.02 14.54
N GLY A 191 -18.84 12.48 14.35
CA GLY A 191 -17.86 12.38 15.43
C GLY A 191 -18.09 11.19 16.37
N GLY A 192 -17.21 11.04 17.33
CA GLY A 192 -17.29 10.00 18.36
C GLY A 192 -16.55 8.71 17.99
N SER A 193 -17.20 7.57 18.08
CA SER A 193 -16.55 6.27 17.88
C SER A 193 -16.18 6.04 16.42
N PRO A 194 -14.96 5.53 16.16
CA PRO A 194 -14.54 5.14 14.81
C PRO A 194 -15.19 3.84 14.31
N GLU A 195 -15.96 3.16 15.16
CA GLU A 195 -16.63 1.90 14.82
C GLU A 195 -18.05 2.09 14.32
N THR A 196 -18.64 3.29 14.48
CA THR A 196 -20.06 3.53 14.17
C THR A 196 -20.25 4.76 13.30
N ALA A 197 -21.26 4.70 12.45
CA ALA A 197 -21.71 5.82 11.64
C ALA A 197 -23.24 5.78 11.54
N TYR A 198 -23.82 6.76 10.85
CA TYR A 198 -25.25 6.85 10.66
C TYR A 198 -25.60 6.80 9.18
N VAL A 199 -26.67 6.09 8.84
CA VAL A 199 -27.32 6.19 7.52
C VAL A 199 -28.60 6.97 7.71
N GLU A 200 -28.67 8.12 7.10
CA GLU A 200 -29.77 9.07 7.21
C GLU A 200 -30.68 9.02 5.99
N ASP A 201 -31.84 9.64 6.09
CA ASP A 201 -32.83 9.78 5.04
C ASP A 201 -33.44 8.46 4.53
N ILE A 202 -33.45 7.41 5.35
CA ILE A 202 -34.14 6.16 5.02
C ILE A 202 -35.65 6.39 5.10
N PRO A 203 -36.42 6.11 4.04
CA PRO A 203 -37.87 6.31 4.04
C PRO A 203 -38.59 5.54 5.16
N ARG A 204 -39.63 6.09 5.75
CA ARG A 204 -40.40 5.44 6.85
C ARG A 204 -41.11 4.15 6.43
N HIS A 205 -41.41 3.99 5.17
CA HIS A 205 -42.00 2.75 4.64
C HIS A 205 -40.95 1.67 4.35
N ALA A 206 -39.68 1.93 4.64
CA ALA A 206 -38.64 0.95 4.47
C ALA A 206 -38.79 -0.21 5.46
N HIS A 207 -38.70 -1.43 4.93
CA HIS A 207 -38.73 -2.65 5.71
C HIS A 207 -37.33 -3.25 5.81
N PHE A 208 -36.80 -3.31 7.01
CA PHE A 208 -35.49 -3.86 7.32
C PHE A 208 -35.46 -4.47 8.72
N ARG A 209 -34.40 -5.18 9.06
CA ARG A 209 -34.18 -5.79 10.37
C ARG A 209 -32.85 -5.34 10.95
N LEU A 210 -32.75 -5.35 12.28
CA LEU A 210 -31.45 -5.19 12.92
C LEU A 210 -30.52 -6.31 12.49
N GLY A 211 -29.26 -5.98 12.19
CA GLY A 211 -28.26 -6.89 11.62
C GLY A 211 -28.24 -6.93 10.09
N ASP A 212 -29.23 -6.36 9.38
CA ASP A 212 -29.19 -6.25 7.91
C ASP A 212 -27.96 -5.44 7.47
N PHE A 213 -27.39 -5.85 6.32
CA PHE A 213 -26.23 -5.16 5.76
C PHE A 213 -26.63 -3.89 5.05
N VAL A 214 -25.80 -2.87 5.28
CA VAL A 214 -25.76 -1.65 4.48
C VAL A 214 -24.62 -1.76 3.50
N VAL A 215 -24.88 -1.44 2.24
CA VAL A 215 -23.93 -1.50 1.12
C VAL A 215 -23.98 -0.21 0.31
N THR A 216 -22.98 0.02 -0.53
CA THR A 216 -23.00 1.14 -1.48
C THR A 216 -24.15 0.98 -2.47
N SER A 217 -24.79 2.09 -2.81
CA SER A 217 -25.99 2.07 -3.68
C SER A 217 -25.69 2.01 -5.17
N GLY A 218 -24.48 2.45 -5.58
CA GLY A 218 -24.11 2.64 -6.98
C GLY A 218 -24.69 3.89 -7.63
N TYR A 219 -25.41 4.75 -6.88
CA TYR A 219 -25.95 6.01 -7.43
C TYR A 219 -24.89 7.11 -7.60
N SER A 220 -23.77 6.99 -6.94
CA SER A 220 -22.63 7.88 -7.19
C SER A 220 -21.62 7.17 -8.10
N SER A 221 -20.98 7.91 -8.98
CA SER A 221 -19.89 7.41 -9.82
C SER A 221 -18.62 7.02 -9.04
N VAL A 222 -18.66 7.10 -7.70
CA VAL A 222 -17.50 6.88 -6.82
C VAL A 222 -17.37 5.42 -6.41
N PHE A 223 -18.49 4.78 -6.11
CA PHE A 223 -18.51 3.39 -5.66
C PHE A 223 -19.48 2.55 -6.48
N PRO A 224 -19.07 1.37 -6.95
CA PRO A 224 -20.00 0.41 -7.53
C PRO A 224 -21.02 -0.05 -6.47
N PRO A 225 -22.20 -0.55 -6.90
CA PRO A 225 -23.20 -1.04 -5.98
C PRO A 225 -22.74 -2.34 -5.28
N GLY A 226 -23.09 -2.47 -4.01
CA GLY A 226 -22.93 -3.73 -3.27
C GLY A 226 -21.69 -3.85 -2.42
N ILE A 227 -20.79 -2.85 -2.37
CA ILE A 227 -19.66 -2.87 -1.45
C ILE A 227 -20.17 -2.69 -0.02
N ILE A 228 -19.67 -3.49 0.90
CA ILE A 228 -20.12 -3.47 2.30
C ILE A 228 -19.69 -2.16 2.98
N VAL A 229 -20.63 -1.61 3.73
CA VAL A 229 -20.43 -0.43 4.58
C VAL A 229 -20.47 -0.83 6.05
N GLY A 230 -21.50 -1.58 6.44
CA GLY A 230 -21.69 -1.98 7.82
C GLY A 230 -22.97 -2.75 8.06
N ARG A 231 -23.34 -2.92 9.34
CA ARG A 231 -24.58 -3.59 9.78
C ARG A 231 -25.41 -2.68 10.65
N ILE A 232 -26.74 -2.72 10.49
CA ILE A 232 -27.69 -1.95 11.27
C ILE A 232 -27.66 -2.41 12.74
N LYS A 233 -27.34 -1.49 13.66
CA LYS A 233 -27.30 -1.72 15.10
C LYS A 233 -28.56 -1.20 15.81
N HIS A 234 -28.93 0.07 15.50
CA HIS A 234 -30.08 0.74 16.10
C HIS A 234 -30.80 1.58 15.08
N VAL A 235 -32.07 1.84 15.34
CA VAL A 235 -32.94 2.65 14.49
C VAL A 235 -33.46 3.81 15.30
N TYR A 236 -33.29 5.01 14.77
CA TYR A 236 -33.83 6.24 15.35
C TYR A 236 -34.78 6.90 14.36
N ASN A 237 -35.76 7.62 14.87
CA ASN A 237 -36.51 8.56 14.04
C ASN A 237 -35.62 9.77 13.73
N SER A 238 -35.72 10.30 12.52
CA SER A 238 -35.13 11.61 12.20
C SER A 238 -35.84 12.74 12.99
N ASP A 239 -35.15 13.85 13.17
CA ASP A 239 -35.65 14.97 13.96
C ASP A 239 -36.97 15.56 13.40
N ASN A 240 -37.16 15.49 12.08
CA ASN A 240 -38.39 15.90 11.38
C ASN A 240 -39.48 14.81 11.37
N GLY A 241 -39.19 13.61 11.85
CA GLY A 241 -40.14 12.49 11.90
C GLY A 241 -40.50 11.88 10.53
N LEU A 242 -39.90 12.33 9.43
CA LEU A 242 -40.23 11.89 8.06
C LEU A 242 -39.41 10.70 7.57
N SER A 243 -38.25 10.44 8.19
CA SER A 243 -37.32 9.36 7.81
C SER A 243 -36.78 8.63 9.05
N TYR A 244 -36.06 7.53 8.79
CA TYR A 244 -35.26 6.86 9.81
C TYR A 244 -33.81 7.28 9.69
N ARG A 245 -33.12 7.33 10.85
CA ARG A 245 -31.68 7.42 10.99
C ARG A 245 -31.19 6.10 11.59
N LEU A 246 -30.40 5.36 10.83
CA LEU A 246 -29.89 4.07 11.24
C LEU A 246 -28.48 4.23 11.80
N ASN A 247 -28.25 3.82 13.03
CA ASN A 247 -26.91 3.65 13.55
C ASN A 247 -26.36 2.31 13.07
N ILE A 248 -25.21 2.33 12.40
CA ILE A 248 -24.57 1.14 11.85
C ILE A 248 -23.21 0.91 12.51
N SER A 249 -22.84 -0.35 12.67
CA SER A 249 -21.48 -0.75 12.95
C SER A 249 -20.74 -0.83 11.62
N LEU A 250 -19.66 -0.05 11.47
CA LEU A 250 -18.83 -0.07 10.28
C LEU A 250 -18.13 -1.43 10.14
N SER A 251 -17.97 -1.91 8.92
CA SER A 251 -17.23 -3.15 8.62
C SER A 251 -15.74 -2.93 8.57
N THR A 252 -15.31 -1.71 8.21
CA THR A 252 -13.90 -1.32 8.14
C THR A 252 -13.37 -0.98 9.52
N ASP A 253 -12.29 -1.64 9.94
CA ASP A 253 -11.53 -1.28 11.15
C ASP A 253 -10.52 -0.19 10.81
N PHE A 254 -10.91 1.06 11.05
CA PHE A 254 -10.07 2.25 10.78
C PHE A 254 -8.86 2.34 11.70
N THR A 255 -8.88 1.68 12.85
CA THR A 255 -7.76 1.72 13.83
C THR A 255 -6.58 0.86 13.37
N ARG A 256 -6.84 -0.14 12.53
CA ARG A 256 -5.84 -1.09 12.00
C ARG A 256 -5.65 -1.00 10.50
N LEU A 257 -6.23 0.02 9.86
CA LEU A 257 -6.19 0.18 8.41
C LEU A 257 -4.76 0.43 7.92
N ARG A 258 -4.21 -0.48 7.11
CA ARG A 258 -2.87 -0.37 6.52
C ARG A 258 -2.88 -0.50 5.01
N ASP A 259 -3.64 -1.46 4.50
CA ASP A 259 -3.71 -1.77 3.07
C ASP A 259 -5.10 -1.38 2.55
N VAL A 260 -5.10 -0.63 1.47
CA VAL A 260 -6.30 -0.14 0.81
C VAL A 260 -6.18 -0.33 -0.70
N SER A 261 -7.29 -0.25 -1.41
CA SER A 261 -7.32 -0.29 -2.86
C SER A 261 -8.16 0.87 -3.39
N VAL A 262 -7.61 1.63 -4.33
CA VAL A 262 -8.34 2.68 -5.04
C VAL A 262 -9.06 2.05 -6.22
N ILE A 263 -10.35 2.29 -6.36
CA ILE A 263 -11.17 1.76 -7.45
C ILE A 263 -10.88 2.59 -8.70
N ASN A 264 -10.37 1.93 -9.75
CA ASN A 264 -10.14 2.57 -11.04
C ASN A 264 -11.31 2.25 -11.97
N ASP A 265 -12.26 3.14 -12.05
CA ASP A 265 -13.46 2.95 -12.87
C ASP A 265 -13.29 3.58 -14.25
N ARG A 266 -12.61 2.85 -15.15
CA ARG A 266 -12.56 3.22 -16.58
C ARG A 266 -13.87 2.96 -17.34
N GLU A 267 -14.80 2.21 -16.78
CA GLU A 267 -16.07 1.89 -17.44
C GLU A 267 -17.17 2.91 -17.15
N MET A 268 -17.11 3.63 -16.03
CA MET A 268 -18.11 4.70 -15.77
C MET A 268 -17.92 5.92 -16.68
N ASP A 269 -16.69 6.26 -17.04
CA ASP A 269 -16.40 7.34 -18.02
C ASP A 269 -16.97 7.07 -19.43
N LYS A 270 -17.36 5.82 -19.74
CA LYS A 270 -17.95 5.45 -21.03
C LYS A 270 -19.49 5.48 -21.03
N LYS A 271 -20.12 5.66 -19.88
CA LYS A 271 -21.59 5.69 -19.74
C LYS A 271 -22.16 7.09 -19.48
N LEU A 272 -21.30 8.12 -19.38
CA LEU A 272 -21.64 9.54 -19.38
C LEU A 272 -21.37 10.14 -20.78
#